data_5985074982546cd9ecf4c1bd50bae358
#
_entry.id   5985074982546cd9ecf4c1bd50bae358
#
_cell.length_a   1.000
_cell.length_b   1.000
_cell.length_c   1.000
_cell.angle_alpha   90.00
_cell.angle_beta   90.00
_cell.angle_gamma   90.00
#
_symmetry.space_group_name_H-M   'P 1'
#
loop_
_entity.id
_entity.type
_entity.pdbx_description
1 polymer ?
#
loop_
_entity_poly.entity_id
_entity_poly.type
_entity_poly.pdbx_seq_one_letter_code
_entity_poly.pdbx_strand_id
1 'polypeptide(L)'
;MAARATMVGVLLVEVAEVSRAVAGSSGRLAKIAAIASALQSASPDEVPVVVAYLSGELPQRQIGVGWAALRSAPPASAAPSLTVLGVDASFSEIGALVGPGSVAERKRLVDEVLGAATAEEQYFLVRLLSGELRQGALDGVMTEAVARAAGVPAALVRRAVMLRGSLPAVALAVLDGGADALSGFGLLVGQPLKPMLASSAPSVEAALSKIAADAAKAGAAAGARAGASRAGAAGLEAASPEAAGLDAPGTEAAVEWKLDGIRIQAHVSGGSVRLFTRTLDDITGRLPEVVAVLAALPARNAVFDGELIALRPDGRPYAFQDTAARAASDVTAPDGTVPLSVFLFDVLHLDGADLIDAPDVERRAALEGAVPVEMLMPRLVTGDVDEADAFFRDAVARGHEGVVVKSLATPYAAGRRGAGWIKVKPRHTLDLVVLAVEWGHGRRDGWLSNLHLGARDPETGGWVMLGKTFKGLTDELLTWQTARLLELEDHRDDWTVWVRPELVVEIAFDGVQRSPRYPGGVALRFARVLRYREDKPAAEADTIDAVRALAAE
;
A
#
# COMPACT_ATOMS: atom_id res chain seq x y z
N MET A 1 -28.24 -1.99 -39.72
CA MET A 1 -26.81 -1.90 -40.09
C MET A 1 -26.50 -0.44 -40.36
N ALA A 2 -26.05 0.29 -39.34
CA ALA A 2 -25.57 1.67 -39.49
C ALA A 2 -24.05 1.57 -39.78
N ALA A 3 -23.64 2.24 -40.85
CA ALA A 3 -22.24 2.30 -41.28
C ALA A 3 -21.40 2.94 -40.17
N ARG A 4 -20.45 2.18 -39.58
CA ARG A 4 -19.37 2.74 -38.78
C ARG A 4 -18.55 3.65 -39.70
N ALA A 5 -18.68 4.96 -39.49
CA ALA A 5 -17.74 5.92 -40.03
C ALA A 5 -16.32 5.47 -39.67
N THR A 6 -15.38 5.63 -40.56
CA THR A 6 -13.96 5.39 -40.37
C THR A 6 -13.51 6.26 -39.20
N MET A 7 -13.46 5.70 -37.99
CA MET A 7 -13.04 6.43 -36.78
C MET A 7 -11.52 6.65 -36.88
N VAL A 8 -11.14 7.90 -37.04
CA VAL A 8 -9.82 8.38 -36.66
C VAL A 8 -9.70 8.03 -35.16
N GLY A 9 -8.62 7.35 -34.75
CA GLY A 9 -8.46 6.93 -33.33
C GLY A 9 -8.53 8.12 -32.37
N VAL A 10 -8.74 7.83 -31.09
CA VAL A 10 -8.81 8.85 -30.01
C VAL A 10 -7.55 9.71 -30.03
N LEU A 11 -7.74 11.02 -30.13
CA LEU A 11 -6.63 11.97 -30.07
C LEU A 11 -6.16 12.13 -28.62
N LEU A 12 -4.86 12.33 -28.43
CA LEU A 12 -4.26 12.53 -27.12
C LEU A 12 -4.85 13.76 -26.42
N VAL A 13 -5.17 14.82 -27.16
CA VAL A 13 -5.80 16.04 -26.63
C VAL A 13 -7.12 15.75 -25.93
N GLU A 14 -7.93 14.81 -26.40
CA GLU A 14 -9.20 14.43 -25.77
C GLU A 14 -8.94 13.80 -24.38
N VAL A 15 -7.90 12.95 -24.25
CA VAL A 15 -7.49 12.37 -22.97
C VAL A 15 -6.93 13.44 -22.03
N ALA A 16 -6.14 14.39 -22.55
CA ALA A 16 -5.60 15.50 -21.77
C ALA A 16 -6.72 16.42 -21.24
N GLU A 17 -7.74 16.72 -22.04
CA GLU A 17 -8.92 17.48 -21.63
C GLU A 17 -9.73 16.78 -20.53
N VAL A 18 -9.95 15.47 -20.67
CA VAL A 18 -10.60 14.65 -19.62
C VAL A 18 -9.77 14.68 -18.34
N SER A 19 -8.45 14.50 -18.43
CA SER A 19 -7.54 14.57 -17.27
C SER A 19 -7.64 15.93 -16.57
N ARG A 20 -7.66 17.03 -17.32
CA ARG A 20 -7.84 18.39 -16.79
C ARG A 20 -9.20 18.57 -16.11
N ALA A 21 -10.28 18.10 -16.74
CA ALA A 21 -11.63 18.17 -16.18
C ALA A 21 -11.74 17.39 -14.86
N VAL A 22 -11.13 16.20 -14.80
CA VAL A 22 -11.03 15.37 -13.59
C VAL A 22 -10.22 16.06 -12.50
N ALA A 23 -9.09 16.67 -12.84
CA ALA A 23 -8.27 17.43 -11.87
C ALA A 23 -9.00 18.64 -11.29
N GLY A 24 -9.75 19.38 -12.13
CA GLY A 24 -10.51 20.56 -11.73
C GLY A 24 -11.81 20.26 -10.97
N SER A 25 -12.27 19.00 -10.95
CA SER A 25 -13.54 18.63 -10.29
C SER A 25 -13.29 18.15 -8.85
N SER A 26 -14.07 18.66 -7.88
CA SER A 26 -14.12 18.11 -6.52
C SER A 26 -15.12 16.93 -6.38
N GLY A 27 -16.08 16.83 -7.30
CA GLY A 27 -17.18 15.87 -7.25
C GLY A 27 -16.78 14.49 -7.78
N ARG A 28 -16.85 13.45 -6.92
CA ARG A 28 -16.55 12.06 -7.31
C ARG A 28 -17.38 11.58 -8.51
N LEU A 29 -18.69 11.85 -8.52
CA LEU A 29 -19.59 11.41 -9.60
C LEU A 29 -19.30 12.11 -10.93
N ALA A 30 -18.89 13.38 -10.90
CA ALA A 30 -18.49 14.12 -12.08
C ALA A 30 -17.21 13.54 -12.71
N LYS A 31 -16.21 13.19 -11.88
CA LYS A 31 -15.00 12.49 -12.33
C LYS A 31 -15.32 11.17 -13.01
N ILE A 32 -16.16 10.34 -12.38
CA ILE A 32 -16.60 9.05 -12.92
C ILE A 32 -17.30 9.24 -14.27
N ALA A 33 -18.16 10.25 -14.39
CA ALA A 33 -18.88 10.52 -15.62
C ALA A 33 -17.96 10.93 -16.78
N ALA A 34 -17.00 11.82 -16.53
CA ALA A 34 -16.04 12.29 -17.53
C ALA A 34 -15.18 11.13 -18.05
N ILE A 35 -14.63 10.32 -17.15
CA ILE A 35 -13.81 9.15 -17.51
C ILE A 35 -14.66 8.11 -18.27
N ALA A 36 -15.88 7.81 -17.80
CA ALA A 36 -16.75 6.85 -18.46
C ALA A 36 -17.10 7.27 -19.90
N SER A 37 -17.35 8.56 -20.14
CA SER A 37 -17.59 9.09 -21.48
C SER A 37 -16.38 8.89 -22.41
N ALA A 38 -15.17 9.18 -21.93
CA ALA A 38 -13.94 8.95 -22.70
C ALA A 38 -13.76 7.48 -23.07
N LEU A 39 -14.02 6.56 -22.12
CA LEU A 39 -13.92 5.12 -22.37
C LEU A 39 -14.95 4.59 -23.36
N GLN A 40 -16.15 5.20 -23.43
CA GLN A 40 -17.18 4.83 -24.40
C GLN A 40 -16.83 5.29 -25.83
N SER A 41 -16.01 6.32 -25.97
CA SER A 41 -15.55 6.84 -27.27
C SER A 41 -14.32 6.08 -27.80
N ALA A 42 -13.56 5.40 -26.93
CA ALA A 42 -12.36 4.67 -27.29
C ALA A 42 -12.69 3.35 -28.02
N SER A 43 -11.85 3.01 -29.02
CA SER A 43 -11.89 1.69 -29.62
C SER A 43 -11.34 0.62 -28.66
N PRO A 44 -11.64 -0.67 -28.87
CA PRO A 44 -11.13 -1.74 -28.00
C PRO A 44 -9.61 -1.69 -27.78
N ASP A 45 -8.83 -1.42 -28.80
CA ASP A 45 -7.36 -1.36 -28.73
C ASP A 45 -6.86 -0.15 -27.92
N GLU A 46 -7.63 0.94 -27.88
CA GLU A 46 -7.29 2.17 -27.14
C GLU A 46 -7.66 2.11 -25.67
N VAL A 47 -8.71 1.35 -25.33
CA VAL A 47 -9.22 1.26 -23.94
C VAL A 47 -8.12 0.99 -22.91
N PRO A 48 -7.21 0.01 -23.09
CA PRO A 48 -6.16 -0.26 -22.10
C PRO A 48 -5.23 0.94 -21.88
N VAL A 49 -4.89 1.65 -22.94
CA VAL A 49 -3.97 2.80 -22.89
C VAL A 49 -4.66 4.00 -22.26
N VAL A 50 -5.91 4.30 -22.64
CA VAL A 50 -6.72 5.39 -22.04
C VAL A 50 -6.91 5.16 -20.55
N VAL A 51 -7.21 3.92 -20.12
CA VAL A 51 -7.32 3.55 -18.71
C VAL A 51 -6.01 3.77 -17.97
N ALA A 52 -4.89 3.32 -18.52
CA ALA A 52 -3.58 3.51 -17.90
C ALA A 52 -3.24 5.00 -17.76
N TYR A 53 -3.35 5.76 -18.83
CA TYR A 53 -3.04 7.20 -18.85
C TYR A 53 -3.90 8.01 -17.89
N LEU A 54 -5.21 7.77 -17.86
CA LEU A 54 -6.11 8.42 -16.90
C LEU A 54 -5.93 7.92 -15.45
N SER A 55 -5.30 6.77 -15.25
CA SER A 55 -4.85 6.31 -13.91
C SER A 55 -3.53 6.93 -13.48
N GLY A 56 -2.83 7.65 -14.38
CA GLY A 56 -1.49 8.17 -14.14
C GLY A 56 -0.39 7.12 -14.26
N GLU A 57 -0.65 6.05 -15.01
CA GLU A 57 0.28 4.94 -15.21
C GLU A 57 0.65 4.82 -16.69
N LEU A 58 1.84 4.27 -16.94
CA LEU A 58 2.27 3.89 -18.28
C LEU A 58 2.10 2.37 -18.46
N PRO A 59 1.56 1.88 -19.61
CA PRO A 59 1.54 0.43 -19.91
C PRO A 59 2.92 -0.20 -19.80
N GLN A 60 3.98 0.53 -20.17
CA GLN A 60 5.39 0.13 -20.12
C GLN A 60 5.99 0.15 -18.72
N ARG A 61 5.26 0.63 -17.68
CA ARG A 61 5.70 0.88 -16.30
C ARG A 61 6.79 1.95 -16.19
N GLN A 62 7.99 1.68 -16.70
CA GLN A 62 9.13 2.62 -16.70
C GLN A 62 9.80 2.62 -18.06
N ILE A 63 10.02 3.81 -18.62
CA ILE A 63 10.67 3.99 -19.93
C ILE A 63 12.04 4.68 -19.83
N GLY A 64 12.57 4.82 -18.59
CA GLY A 64 13.89 5.39 -18.36
C GLY A 64 14.01 6.90 -18.65
N VAL A 65 12.89 7.64 -18.64
CA VAL A 65 12.84 9.09 -18.83
C VAL A 65 12.80 9.77 -17.46
N GLY A 66 13.88 10.48 -17.12
CA GLY A 66 13.96 11.22 -15.86
C GLY A 66 13.55 12.69 -16.02
N TRP A 67 13.34 13.39 -14.89
CA TRP A 67 12.95 14.80 -14.84
C TRP A 67 13.85 15.73 -15.68
N ALA A 68 15.14 15.44 -15.74
CA ALA A 68 16.09 16.25 -16.53
C ALA A 68 15.74 16.28 -18.04
N ALA A 69 15.18 15.20 -18.59
CA ALA A 69 14.75 15.13 -19.98
C ALA A 69 13.45 15.93 -20.25
N LEU A 70 12.63 16.14 -19.22
CA LEU A 70 11.33 16.81 -19.32
C LEU A 70 11.39 18.33 -19.05
N ARG A 71 12.47 18.84 -18.45
CA ARG A 71 12.60 20.26 -18.06
C ARG A 71 12.63 21.25 -19.22
N SER A 72 13.05 20.82 -20.39
CA SER A 72 13.16 21.66 -21.59
C SER A 72 12.37 21.03 -22.73
N ALA A 73 11.05 21.20 -22.69
CA ALA A 73 10.20 20.77 -23.79
C ALA A 73 10.42 21.69 -25.01
N PRO A 74 10.38 21.14 -26.24
CA PRO A 74 10.39 21.94 -27.47
C PRO A 74 9.11 22.80 -27.55
N PRO A 75 9.05 23.79 -28.48
CA PRO A 75 7.84 24.54 -28.73
C PRO A 75 6.67 23.63 -29.06
N ALA A 76 5.51 23.92 -28.47
CA ALA A 76 4.29 23.13 -28.66
C ALA A 76 3.74 23.28 -30.09
N SER A 77 3.12 22.22 -30.60
CA SER A 77 2.35 22.25 -31.86
C SER A 77 1.12 23.15 -31.74
N ALA A 78 0.78 23.81 -32.83
CA ALA A 78 -0.42 24.67 -32.88
C ALA A 78 -1.73 23.87 -33.01
N ALA A 79 -1.68 22.64 -33.50
CA ALA A 79 -2.85 21.79 -33.73
C ALA A 79 -2.59 20.36 -33.21
N PRO A 80 -3.62 19.70 -32.63
CA PRO A 80 -3.50 18.32 -32.16
C PRO A 80 -3.36 17.37 -33.35
N SER A 81 -2.42 16.44 -33.25
CA SER A 81 -2.18 15.41 -34.27
C SER A 81 -1.82 14.05 -33.67
N LEU A 82 -1.53 14.01 -32.37
CA LEU A 82 -1.13 12.80 -31.68
C LEU A 82 -2.35 11.92 -31.39
N THR A 83 -2.26 10.64 -31.76
CA THR A 83 -3.22 9.61 -31.33
C THR A 83 -2.72 8.91 -30.07
N VAL A 84 -3.62 8.41 -29.24
CA VAL A 84 -3.28 7.67 -28.02
C VAL A 84 -2.37 6.48 -28.32
N LEU A 85 -2.69 5.68 -29.35
CA LEU A 85 -1.88 4.52 -29.73
C LEU A 85 -0.52 4.92 -30.31
N GLY A 86 -0.46 6.04 -31.06
CA GLY A 86 0.80 6.53 -31.60
C GLY A 86 1.79 6.95 -30.49
N VAL A 87 1.29 7.63 -29.46
CA VAL A 87 2.10 7.97 -28.29
C VAL A 87 2.52 6.75 -27.50
N ASP A 88 1.63 5.77 -27.33
CA ASP A 88 1.95 4.51 -26.62
C ASP A 88 3.02 3.70 -27.36
N ALA A 89 2.97 3.66 -28.69
CA ALA A 89 4.00 3.05 -29.52
C ALA A 89 5.36 3.75 -29.34
N SER A 90 5.38 5.09 -29.37
CA SER A 90 6.61 5.86 -29.13
C SER A 90 7.18 5.60 -27.72
N PHE A 91 6.34 5.51 -26.70
CA PHE A 91 6.79 5.19 -25.34
C PHE A 91 7.33 3.76 -25.21
N SER A 92 6.78 2.82 -25.97
CA SER A 92 7.29 1.45 -26.06
C SER A 92 8.67 1.40 -26.71
N GLU A 93 8.88 2.16 -27.79
CA GLU A 93 10.18 2.31 -28.44
C GLU A 93 11.21 2.93 -27.48
N ILE A 94 10.86 4.04 -26.82
CA ILE A 94 11.71 4.71 -25.82
C ILE A 94 12.10 3.74 -24.69
N GLY A 95 11.15 2.96 -24.19
CA GLY A 95 11.37 1.99 -23.12
C GLY A 95 12.29 0.83 -23.50
N ALA A 96 12.31 0.45 -24.76
CA ALA A 96 13.13 -0.65 -25.28
C ALA A 96 14.61 -0.27 -25.50
N LEU A 97 14.95 1.02 -25.47
CA LEU A 97 16.33 1.48 -25.68
C LEU A 97 17.26 1.03 -24.55
N VAL A 98 18.36 0.34 -24.88
CA VAL A 98 19.39 -0.11 -23.94
C VAL A 98 20.80 0.15 -24.51
N GLY A 99 21.80 0.18 -23.63
CA GLY A 99 23.21 0.28 -24.02
C GLY A 99 23.74 1.72 -24.21
N PRO A 100 24.98 1.86 -24.69
CA PRO A 100 25.64 3.15 -24.90
C PRO A 100 24.87 4.05 -25.89
N GLY A 101 24.66 5.33 -25.53
CA GLY A 101 23.91 6.28 -26.35
C GLY A 101 22.39 6.29 -26.12
N SER A 102 21.84 5.32 -25.39
CA SER A 102 20.38 5.21 -25.13
C SER A 102 19.80 6.46 -24.44
N VAL A 103 20.56 7.16 -23.61
CA VAL A 103 20.11 8.39 -22.92
C VAL A 103 19.86 9.54 -23.91
N ALA A 104 20.78 9.75 -24.87
CA ALA A 104 20.63 10.78 -25.89
C ALA A 104 19.48 10.46 -26.84
N GLU A 105 19.34 9.20 -27.23
CA GLU A 105 18.27 8.75 -28.13
C GLU A 105 16.90 8.82 -27.46
N ARG A 106 16.77 8.42 -26.19
CA ARG A 106 15.54 8.64 -25.41
C ARG A 106 15.15 10.11 -25.38
N LYS A 107 16.10 11.00 -25.11
CA LYS A 107 15.84 12.45 -25.11
C LYS A 107 15.35 12.92 -26.47
N ARG A 108 15.95 12.47 -27.56
CA ARG A 108 15.55 12.83 -28.92
C ARG A 108 14.10 12.40 -29.21
N LEU A 109 13.75 11.14 -28.92
CA LEU A 109 12.39 10.62 -29.14
C LEU A 109 11.35 11.29 -28.24
N VAL A 110 11.71 11.60 -26.99
CA VAL A 110 10.84 12.37 -26.09
C VAL A 110 10.59 13.78 -26.64
N ASP A 111 11.64 14.44 -27.17
CA ASP A 111 11.50 15.76 -27.79
C ASP A 111 10.65 15.72 -29.07
N GLU A 112 10.71 14.66 -29.86
CA GLU A 112 9.83 14.47 -31.01
C GLU A 112 8.36 14.36 -30.60
N VAL A 113 8.03 13.52 -29.61
CA VAL A 113 6.67 13.40 -29.10
C VAL A 113 6.18 14.74 -28.52
N LEU A 114 6.99 15.39 -27.68
CA LEU A 114 6.63 16.68 -27.10
C LEU A 114 6.52 17.80 -28.14
N GLY A 115 7.35 17.81 -29.19
CA GLY A 115 7.28 18.79 -30.28
C GLY A 115 6.04 18.64 -31.17
N ALA A 116 5.51 17.43 -31.29
CA ALA A 116 4.25 17.16 -31.99
C ALA A 116 3.01 17.44 -31.11
N ALA A 117 3.19 17.56 -29.80
CA ALA A 117 2.13 17.78 -28.84
C ALA A 117 1.75 19.25 -28.74
N THR A 118 0.46 19.54 -28.58
CA THR A 118 -0.03 20.87 -28.20
C THR A 118 0.40 21.24 -26.78
N ALA A 119 0.26 22.48 -26.38
CA ALA A 119 0.62 22.91 -25.02
C ALA A 119 -0.15 22.15 -23.93
N GLU A 120 -1.40 21.79 -24.17
CA GLU A 120 -2.21 21.01 -23.26
C GLU A 120 -1.75 19.56 -23.18
N GLU A 121 -1.45 18.96 -24.33
CA GLU A 121 -0.89 17.60 -24.39
C GLU A 121 0.51 17.53 -23.75
N GLN A 122 1.38 18.53 -23.97
CA GLN A 122 2.68 18.62 -23.29
C GLN A 122 2.52 18.67 -21.77
N TYR A 123 1.61 19.48 -21.27
CA TYR A 123 1.32 19.56 -19.83
C TYR A 123 0.89 18.21 -19.25
N PHE A 124 0.00 17.50 -19.97
CA PHE A 124 -0.45 16.16 -19.59
C PHE A 124 0.70 15.15 -19.62
N LEU A 125 1.44 15.08 -20.74
CA LEU A 125 2.53 14.11 -20.94
C LEU A 125 3.66 14.28 -19.91
N VAL A 126 4.09 15.52 -19.65
CA VAL A 126 5.15 15.80 -18.66
C VAL A 126 4.73 15.28 -17.28
N ARG A 127 3.47 15.49 -16.86
CA ARG A 127 2.96 15.02 -15.57
C ARG A 127 2.77 13.50 -15.54
N LEU A 128 2.35 12.89 -16.64
CA LEU A 128 2.25 11.43 -16.77
C LEU A 128 3.63 10.79 -16.66
N LEU A 129 4.61 11.27 -17.41
CA LEU A 129 5.98 10.75 -17.45
C LEU A 129 6.75 10.97 -16.14
N SER A 130 6.48 12.08 -15.43
CA SER A 130 7.08 12.34 -14.12
C SER A 130 6.39 11.61 -12.97
N GLY A 131 5.25 10.93 -13.21
CA GLY A 131 4.44 10.31 -12.15
C GLY A 131 3.71 11.32 -11.26
N GLU A 132 3.56 12.57 -11.70
CA GLU A 132 2.93 13.66 -10.95
C GLU A 132 1.48 13.95 -11.40
N LEU A 133 0.85 13.04 -12.12
CA LEU A 133 -0.53 13.20 -12.56
C LEU A 133 -1.51 13.00 -11.38
N ARG A 134 -1.58 14.01 -10.49
CA ARG A 134 -2.41 13.97 -9.26
C ARG A 134 -3.80 14.53 -9.53
N GLN A 135 -4.64 13.80 -10.23
CA GLN A 135 -6.00 14.21 -10.60
C GLN A 135 -7.09 13.60 -9.72
N GLY A 136 -6.72 12.77 -8.73
CA GLY A 136 -7.68 12.10 -7.83
C GLY A 136 -8.53 11.03 -8.53
N ALA A 137 -8.09 10.51 -9.66
CA ALA A 137 -8.65 9.34 -10.33
C ALA A 137 -7.97 8.07 -9.80
N LEU A 138 -8.08 7.83 -8.48
CA LEU A 138 -7.56 6.63 -7.84
C LEU A 138 -8.32 5.38 -8.30
N ASP A 139 -7.76 4.20 -8.06
CA ASP A 139 -8.30 2.87 -8.46
C ASP A 139 -9.84 2.76 -8.31
N GLY A 140 -10.40 3.32 -7.23
CA GLY A 140 -11.83 3.26 -6.97
C GLY A 140 -12.67 4.12 -7.91
N VAL A 141 -12.17 5.28 -8.36
CA VAL A 141 -12.86 6.17 -9.32
C VAL A 141 -12.79 5.54 -10.71
N MET A 142 -11.61 5.07 -11.10
CA MET A 142 -11.40 4.40 -12.38
C MET A 142 -12.25 3.13 -12.51
N THR A 143 -12.29 2.27 -11.48
CA THR A 143 -13.11 1.05 -11.47
C THR A 143 -14.60 1.36 -11.64
N GLU A 144 -15.10 2.40 -10.96
CA GLU A 144 -16.51 2.83 -11.11
C GLU A 144 -16.79 3.47 -12.48
N ALA A 145 -15.80 4.18 -13.06
CA ALA A 145 -15.91 4.73 -14.40
C ALA A 145 -15.99 3.63 -15.48
N VAL A 146 -15.14 2.60 -15.36
CA VAL A 146 -15.20 1.41 -16.24
C VAL A 146 -16.56 0.72 -16.12
N ALA A 147 -17.03 0.49 -14.89
CA ALA A 147 -18.33 -0.13 -14.65
C ALA A 147 -19.48 0.68 -15.26
N ARG A 148 -19.44 2.01 -15.10
CA ARG A 148 -20.43 2.93 -15.70
C ARG A 148 -20.35 2.93 -17.22
N ALA A 149 -19.16 2.94 -17.80
CA ALA A 149 -18.97 2.91 -19.25
C ALA A 149 -19.54 1.64 -19.88
N ALA A 150 -19.36 0.48 -19.21
CA ALA A 150 -19.85 -0.82 -19.64
C ALA A 150 -21.33 -1.09 -19.23
N GLY A 151 -21.95 -0.24 -18.41
CA GLY A 151 -23.32 -0.47 -17.91
C GLY A 151 -23.46 -1.66 -16.96
N VAL A 152 -22.38 -2.04 -16.23
CA VAL A 152 -22.37 -3.20 -15.32
C VAL A 152 -22.20 -2.76 -13.86
N PRO A 153 -22.59 -3.61 -12.88
CA PRO A 153 -22.35 -3.31 -11.47
C PRO A 153 -20.86 -3.17 -11.15
N ALA A 154 -20.48 -2.09 -10.45
CA ALA A 154 -19.08 -1.82 -10.08
C ALA A 154 -18.45 -2.94 -9.22
N ALA A 155 -19.25 -3.73 -8.51
CA ALA A 155 -18.80 -4.88 -7.75
C ALA A 155 -18.17 -5.95 -8.65
N LEU A 156 -18.73 -6.21 -9.83
CA LEU A 156 -18.21 -7.18 -10.81
C LEU A 156 -16.85 -6.74 -11.36
N VAL A 157 -16.76 -5.46 -11.77
CA VAL A 157 -15.49 -4.91 -12.28
C VAL A 157 -14.43 -4.93 -11.19
N ARG A 158 -14.78 -4.54 -9.96
CA ARG A 158 -13.86 -4.56 -8.82
C ARG A 158 -13.33 -5.97 -8.53
N ARG A 159 -14.22 -6.98 -8.58
CA ARG A 159 -13.82 -8.38 -8.41
C ARG A 159 -12.89 -8.84 -9.54
N ALA A 160 -13.24 -8.57 -10.79
CA ALA A 160 -12.40 -8.92 -11.94
C ALA A 160 -11.01 -8.27 -11.86
N VAL A 161 -10.93 -6.99 -11.48
CA VAL A 161 -9.67 -6.28 -11.25
C VAL A 161 -8.86 -6.92 -10.12
N MET A 162 -9.53 -7.30 -9.03
CA MET A 162 -8.89 -8.00 -7.92
C MET A 162 -8.24 -9.30 -8.40
N LEU A 163 -8.94 -10.11 -9.18
CA LEU A 163 -8.46 -11.41 -9.67
C LEU A 163 -7.41 -11.29 -10.79
N ARG A 164 -7.57 -10.32 -11.69
CA ARG A 164 -6.70 -10.14 -12.86
C ARG A 164 -5.47 -9.27 -12.57
N GLY A 165 -5.49 -8.47 -11.49
CA GLY A 165 -4.42 -7.53 -11.16
C GLY A 165 -4.24 -6.37 -12.13
N SER A 166 -5.09 -6.24 -13.16
CA SER A 166 -4.97 -5.24 -14.22
C SER A 166 -6.32 -4.62 -14.59
N LEU A 167 -6.52 -3.37 -14.21
CA LEU A 167 -7.71 -2.61 -14.59
C LEU A 167 -7.82 -2.39 -16.11
N PRO A 168 -6.73 -2.09 -16.86
CA PRO A 168 -6.79 -1.98 -18.31
C PRO A 168 -7.32 -3.25 -19.01
N ALA A 169 -6.84 -4.43 -18.58
CA ALA A 169 -7.29 -5.70 -19.15
C ALA A 169 -8.78 -6.01 -18.87
N VAL A 170 -9.23 -5.68 -17.65
CA VAL A 170 -10.63 -5.84 -17.25
C VAL A 170 -11.52 -4.84 -17.99
N ALA A 171 -11.07 -3.60 -18.19
CA ALA A 171 -11.80 -2.60 -18.94
C ALA A 171 -12.01 -3.00 -20.39
N LEU A 172 -10.96 -3.50 -21.05
CA LEU A 172 -11.08 -4.05 -22.40
C LEU A 172 -12.15 -5.15 -22.46
N ALA A 173 -12.03 -6.15 -21.59
CA ALA A 173 -12.95 -7.30 -21.63
C ALA A 173 -14.41 -6.89 -21.36
N VAL A 174 -14.66 -6.03 -20.37
CA VAL A 174 -16.03 -5.65 -20.00
C VAL A 174 -16.66 -4.69 -21.00
N LEU A 175 -15.89 -3.84 -21.64
CA LEU A 175 -16.42 -2.91 -22.67
C LEU A 175 -16.69 -3.61 -24.00
N ASP A 176 -15.97 -4.68 -24.29
CA ASP A 176 -16.18 -5.51 -25.48
C ASP A 176 -17.30 -6.56 -25.27
N GLY A 177 -17.24 -7.32 -24.15
CA GLY A 177 -18.11 -8.48 -23.89
C GLY A 177 -19.09 -8.34 -22.72
N GLY A 178 -19.21 -7.16 -22.12
CA GLY A 178 -20.15 -6.91 -21.01
C GLY A 178 -19.85 -7.72 -19.73
N ALA A 179 -20.89 -7.95 -18.93
CA ALA A 179 -20.78 -8.65 -17.64
C ALA A 179 -20.32 -10.12 -17.82
N ASP A 180 -20.71 -10.77 -18.90
CA ASP A 180 -20.40 -12.18 -19.16
C ASP A 180 -18.90 -12.40 -19.37
N ALA A 181 -18.19 -11.43 -19.98
CA ALA A 181 -16.76 -11.50 -20.14
C ALA A 181 -15.99 -11.49 -18.80
N LEU A 182 -16.60 -10.96 -17.73
CA LEU A 182 -15.99 -10.95 -16.40
C LEU A 182 -16.13 -12.30 -15.66
N SER A 183 -17.07 -13.14 -16.03
CA SER A 183 -17.30 -14.46 -15.39
C SER A 183 -16.11 -15.41 -15.59
N GLY A 184 -15.33 -15.24 -16.66
CA GLY A 184 -14.12 -16.01 -16.92
C GLY A 184 -12.86 -15.55 -16.16
N PHE A 185 -12.96 -14.48 -15.36
CA PHE A 185 -11.82 -14.02 -14.56
C PHE A 185 -11.73 -14.79 -13.24
N GLY A 186 -10.93 -15.86 -13.21
CA GLY A 186 -10.45 -16.54 -12.03
C GLY A 186 -9.08 -16.07 -11.59
N LEU A 187 -8.58 -16.58 -10.49
CA LEU A 187 -7.21 -16.38 -10.04
C LEU A 187 -6.27 -17.10 -11.01
N LEU A 188 -5.21 -16.42 -11.46
CA LEU A 188 -4.20 -16.98 -12.33
C LEU A 188 -2.90 -17.22 -11.58
N VAL A 189 -2.47 -18.48 -11.46
CA VAL A 189 -1.15 -18.80 -10.92
C VAL A 189 -0.07 -18.18 -11.82
N GLY A 190 0.89 -17.50 -11.21
CA GLY A 190 1.92 -16.74 -11.94
C GLY A 190 1.59 -15.26 -12.17
N GLN A 191 0.36 -14.81 -11.89
CA GLN A 191 -0.02 -13.40 -11.92
C GLN A 191 -0.35 -12.90 -10.51
N PRO A 192 0.49 -12.01 -9.93
CA PRO A 192 0.31 -11.59 -8.55
C PRO A 192 -0.86 -10.64 -8.36
N LEU A 193 -1.48 -10.68 -7.17
CA LEU A 193 -2.58 -9.83 -6.75
C LEU A 193 -2.11 -8.77 -5.75
N LYS A 194 -2.74 -7.60 -5.77
CA LYS A 194 -2.51 -6.60 -4.70
C LYS A 194 -2.85 -7.24 -3.34
N PRO A 195 -1.93 -7.24 -2.36
CA PRO A 195 -2.15 -7.95 -1.11
C PRO A 195 -3.22 -7.28 -0.25
N MET A 196 -3.96 -8.09 0.52
CA MET A 196 -4.85 -7.59 1.56
C MET A 196 -4.05 -6.88 2.65
N LEU A 197 -4.57 -5.77 3.19
CA LEU A 197 -3.88 -4.89 4.12
C LEU A 197 -4.61 -4.86 5.48
N ALA A 198 -3.84 -4.92 6.57
CA ALA A 198 -4.37 -4.74 7.91
C ALA A 198 -4.64 -3.26 8.24
N SER A 199 -5.75 -2.98 8.94
CA SER A 199 -5.91 -1.73 9.70
C SER A 199 -5.10 -1.81 10.99
N SER A 200 -5.08 -0.75 11.82
CA SER A 200 -4.37 -0.77 13.10
C SER A 200 -5.34 -0.60 14.25
N ALA A 201 -5.03 -1.23 15.39
CA ALA A 201 -5.67 -0.99 16.66
C ALA A 201 -4.61 -0.66 17.74
N PRO A 202 -4.99 0.05 18.83
CA PRO A 202 -4.07 0.39 19.89
C PRO A 202 -3.70 -0.78 20.80
N SER A 203 -4.58 -1.78 20.92
CA SER A 203 -4.41 -2.96 21.76
C SER A 203 -5.08 -4.17 21.12
N VAL A 204 -4.79 -5.36 21.65
CA VAL A 204 -5.44 -6.61 21.23
C VAL A 204 -6.92 -6.59 21.58
N GLU A 205 -7.29 -6.11 22.74
CA GLU A 205 -8.68 -5.88 23.17
C GLU A 205 -9.47 -5.05 22.17
N ALA A 206 -8.91 -3.88 21.76
CA ALA A 206 -9.54 -3.02 20.76
C ALA A 206 -9.67 -3.70 19.39
N ALA A 207 -8.72 -4.59 19.03
CA ALA A 207 -8.78 -5.35 17.81
C ALA A 207 -9.88 -6.42 17.85
N LEU A 208 -9.96 -7.20 18.93
CA LEU A 208 -11.02 -8.21 19.14
C LEU A 208 -12.40 -7.55 19.16
N SER A 209 -12.58 -6.47 19.92
CA SER A 209 -13.83 -5.69 19.96
C SER A 209 -14.27 -5.21 18.58
N LYS A 210 -13.32 -4.76 17.75
CA LYS A 210 -13.62 -4.33 16.38
C LYS A 210 -14.02 -5.51 15.48
N ILE A 211 -13.36 -6.68 15.58
CA ILE A 211 -13.75 -7.88 14.84
C ILE A 211 -15.17 -8.29 15.22
N ALA A 212 -15.50 -8.33 16.52
CA ALA A 212 -16.84 -8.66 17.01
C ALA A 212 -17.90 -7.69 16.48
N ALA A 213 -17.63 -6.38 16.53
CA ALA A 213 -18.54 -5.36 16.03
C ALA A 213 -18.78 -5.47 14.51
N ASP A 214 -17.73 -5.76 13.73
CA ASP A 214 -17.84 -5.93 12.28
C ASP A 214 -18.59 -7.22 11.93
N ALA A 215 -18.43 -8.31 12.70
CA ALA A 215 -19.19 -9.56 12.57
C ALA A 215 -20.68 -9.35 12.87
N ALA A 216 -21.01 -8.62 13.95
CA ALA A 216 -22.38 -8.30 14.31
C ALA A 216 -23.09 -7.46 13.22
N LYS A 217 -22.41 -6.47 12.65
CA LYS A 217 -22.93 -5.67 11.51
C LYS A 217 -23.18 -6.53 10.27
N ALA A 218 -22.29 -7.46 9.97
CA ALA A 218 -22.44 -8.38 8.85
C ALA A 218 -23.63 -9.31 9.04
N GLY A 219 -23.82 -9.84 10.25
CA GLY A 219 -24.98 -10.67 10.63
C GLY A 219 -26.32 -9.92 10.53
N ALA A 220 -26.36 -8.66 11.02
CA ALA A 220 -27.54 -7.82 10.92
C ALA A 220 -27.89 -7.49 9.46
N ALA A 221 -26.90 -7.20 8.62
CA ALA A 221 -27.10 -6.95 7.20
C ALA A 221 -27.59 -8.18 6.43
N ALA A 222 -27.11 -9.38 6.78
CA ALA A 222 -27.58 -10.65 6.23
C ALA A 222 -29.02 -10.94 6.65
N GLY A 223 -29.36 -10.73 7.92
CA GLY A 223 -30.72 -10.85 8.45
C GLY A 223 -31.73 -9.91 7.78
N ALA A 224 -31.34 -8.64 7.58
CA ALA A 224 -32.18 -7.66 6.89
C ALA A 224 -32.43 -8.05 5.41
N ARG A 225 -31.45 -8.59 4.70
CA ARG A 225 -31.63 -9.10 3.32
C ARG A 225 -32.52 -10.32 3.26
N ALA A 226 -32.38 -11.25 4.21
CA ALA A 226 -33.23 -12.42 4.33
C ALA A 226 -34.67 -12.04 4.71
N GLY A 227 -34.87 -11.03 5.56
CA GLY A 227 -36.15 -10.44 5.93
C GLY A 227 -36.83 -9.74 4.74
N ALA A 228 -36.09 -8.99 3.94
CA ALA A 228 -36.62 -8.34 2.73
C ALA A 228 -37.06 -9.36 1.65
N SER A 229 -36.34 -10.47 1.55
CA SER A 229 -36.75 -11.59 0.67
C SER A 229 -37.99 -12.34 1.18
N ARG A 230 -38.27 -12.37 2.48
CA ARG A 230 -39.46 -12.97 3.10
C ARG A 230 -40.64 -12.01 3.20
N ALA A 231 -40.45 -10.70 3.27
CA ALA A 231 -41.50 -9.69 3.34
C ALA A 231 -42.30 -9.54 2.04
N GLY A 232 -41.90 -10.23 0.95
CA GLY A 232 -42.73 -10.44 -0.24
C GLY A 232 -43.83 -11.47 -0.05
N ALA A 233 -43.94 -12.17 1.11
CA ALA A 233 -44.86 -13.29 1.33
C ALA A 233 -45.41 -13.37 2.75
N ALA A 234 -45.72 -12.31 3.47
CA ALA A 234 -46.71 -12.28 4.58
C ALA A 234 -46.46 -11.09 5.50
N GLY A 235 -47.51 -10.33 5.77
CA GLY A 235 -47.47 -9.33 6.84
C GLY A 235 -47.54 -10.01 8.21
N LEU A 236 -46.85 -9.43 9.19
CA LEU A 236 -47.26 -9.25 10.58
C LEU A 236 -46.08 -8.95 11.52
N GLU A 237 -46.28 -7.89 12.28
CA GLU A 237 -45.72 -7.52 13.60
C GLU A 237 -44.20 -7.36 13.80
N ALA A 238 -43.85 -6.12 14.01
CA ALA A 238 -42.56 -5.66 14.48
C ALA A 238 -42.40 -5.94 15.99
N ALA A 239 -41.44 -6.77 16.37
CA ALA A 239 -40.93 -6.84 17.72
C ALA A 239 -39.70 -5.89 17.85
N SER A 240 -39.75 -5.01 18.84
CA SER A 240 -38.67 -4.09 19.22
C SER A 240 -37.42 -4.83 19.68
N PRO A 241 -36.21 -4.44 19.32
CA PRO A 241 -35.01 -5.01 19.88
C PRO A 241 -34.73 -4.33 21.24
N GLU A 242 -35.09 -4.98 22.33
CA GLU A 242 -34.55 -4.67 23.65
C GLU A 242 -33.08 -5.10 23.74
N ALA A 243 -32.32 -4.27 24.45
CA ALA A 243 -30.91 -4.34 24.68
C ALA A 243 -30.39 -5.76 24.98
N ALA A 244 -29.62 -6.34 24.07
CA ALA A 244 -28.77 -7.47 24.38
C ALA A 244 -27.57 -6.98 25.19
N GLY A 245 -27.52 -7.42 26.45
CA GLY A 245 -26.44 -7.13 27.39
C GLY A 245 -25.08 -7.62 26.93
N LEU A 246 -24.06 -7.07 27.55
CA LEU A 246 -22.62 -7.22 27.30
C LEU A 246 -22.01 -8.63 27.59
N ASP A 247 -22.79 -9.72 27.52
CA ASP A 247 -22.35 -11.10 27.79
C ASP A 247 -22.69 -12.08 26.65
N ALA A 248 -22.52 -11.67 25.38
CA ALA A 248 -22.42 -12.65 24.30
C ALA A 248 -21.02 -13.29 24.37
N PRO A 249 -20.91 -14.66 24.25
CA PRO A 249 -19.60 -15.32 24.19
C PRO A 249 -18.77 -14.63 23.10
N GLY A 250 -17.55 -14.18 23.46
CA GLY A 250 -16.70 -13.37 22.61
C GLY A 250 -16.55 -14.02 21.23
N THR A 251 -16.76 -13.25 20.18
CA THR A 251 -16.54 -13.73 18.81
C THR A 251 -15.08 -14.11 18.68
N GLU A 252 -14.78 -15.40 18.47
CA GLU A 252 -13.41 -15.87 18.27
C GLU A 252 -12.76 -15.18 17.05
N ALA A 253 -11.49 -14.90 17.19
CA ALA A 253 -10.64 -14.38 16.13
C ALA A 253 -9.31 -15.12 16.13
N ALA A 254 -8.64 -15.13 15.00
CA ALA A 254 -7.27 -15.62 14.92
C ALA A 254 -6.30 -14.51 15.26
N VAL A 255 -5.35 -14.78 16.13
CA VAL A 255 -4.23 -13.93 16.49
C VAL A 255 -2.97 -14.57 15.94
N GLU A 256 -2.31 -13.93 14.99
CA GLU A 256 -1.09 -14.43 14.34
C GLU A 256 0.09 -13.51 14.63
N TRP A 257 1.28 -14.09 14.73
CA TRP A 257 2.49 -13.28 14.86
C TRP A 257 2.63 -12.33 13.68
N LYS A 258 3.03 -11.12 13.97
CA LYS A 258 3.41 -10.14 12.97
C LYS A 258 4.92 -10.06 12.88
N LEU A 259 5.48 -10.75 11.91
CA LEU A 259 6.92 -10.69 11.64
C LEU A 259 7.30 -9.33 11.03
N ASP A 260 8.52 -8.86 11.31
CA ASP A 260 9.11 -7.69 10.65
C ASP A 260 10.03 -8.17 9.51
N GLY A 261 9.41 -8.78 8.52
CA GLY A 261 10.07 -9.37 7.36
C GLY A 261 9.67 -8.71 6.03
N ILE A 262 9.81 -9.48 4.96
CA ILE A 262 9.42 -9.07 3.62
C ILE A 262 8.22 -9.92 3.19
N ARG A 263 7.08 -9.28 3.01
CA ARG A 263 5.89 -9.95 2.51
C ARG A 263 6.11 -10.44 1.09
N ILE A 264 5.78 -11.71 0.88
CA ILE A 264 5.80 -12.35 -0.41
C ILE A 264 4.43 -12.92 -0.77
N GLN A 265 4.17 -12.95 -2.07
CA GLN A 265 3.17 -13.82 -2.66
C GLN A 265 3.91 -14.88 -3.49
N ALA A 266 3.75 -16.15 -3.11
CA ALA A 266 4.41 -17.27 -3.75
C ALA A 266 3.42 -18.01 -4.66
N HIS A 267 3.76 -18.11 -5.94
CA HIS A 267 3.00 -18.84 -6.94
C HIS A 267 3.74 -20.11 -7.32
N VAL A 268 3.12 -21.27 -7.09
CA VAL A 268 3.65 -22.59 -7.45
C VAL A 268 2.85 -23.13 -8.62
N SER A 269 3.50 -23.60 -9.67
CA SER A 269 2.86 -24.21 -10.83
C SER A 269 3.75 -25.31 -11.43
N GLY A 270 3.34 -26.57 -11.28
CA GLY A 270 4.06 -27.72 -11.84
C GLY A 270 5.52 -27.82 -11.42
N GLY A 271 5.86 -27.46 -10.19
CA GLY A 271 7.24 -27.41 -9.67
C GLY A 271 8.01 -26.13 -9.99
N SER A 272 7.45 -25.23 -10.80
CA SER A 272 7.98 -23.88 -10.99
C SER A 272 7.43 -22.94 -9.93
N VAL A 273 8.29 -22.08 -9.36
CA VAL A 273 7.91 -21.11 -8.33
C VAL A 273 8.22 -19.70 -8.82
N ARG A 274 7.30 -18.77 -8.56
CA ARG A 274 7.53 -17.33 -8.71
C ARG A 274 7.23 -16.62 -7.41
N LEU A 275 8.08 -15.65 -7.06
CA LEU A 275 7.98 -14.87 -5.82
C LEU A 275 7.76 -13.41 -6.15
N PHE A 276 6.74 -12.82 -5.57
CA PHE A 276 6.40 -11.42 -5.77
C PHE A 276 6.40 -10.67 -4.44
N THR A 277 6.93 -9.46 -4.45
CA THR A 277 6.89 -8.56 -3.28
C THR A 277 5.49 -7.99 -3.04
N ARG A 278 5.34 -7.24 -1.96
CA ARG A 278 4.14 -6.45 -1.66
C ARG A 278 3.77 -5.45 -2.79
N THR A 279 4.76 -4.97 -3.54
CA THR A 279 4.60 -4.06 -4.69
C THR A 279 4.42 -4.79 -6.00
N LEU A 280 4.36 -6.12 -5.96
CA LEU A 280 4.19 -7.05 -7.09
C LEU A 280 5.44 -7.16 -7.98
N ASP A 281 6.60 -6.75 -7.48
CA ASP A 281 7.87 -6.94 -8.17
C ASP A 281 8.29 -8.40 -8.09
N ASP A 282 8.72 -8.97 -9.21
CA ASP A 282 9.24 -10.35 -9.27
C ASP A 282 10.66 -10.40 -8.70
N ILE A 283 10.85 -11.15 -7.63
CA ILE A 283 12.13 -11.36 -6.95
C ILE A 283 12.62 -12.80 -7.01
N THR A 284 12.02 -13.62 -7.87
CA THR A 284 12.28 -15.07 -7.96
C THR A 284 13.78 -15.38 -8.12
N GLY A 285 14.46 -14.69 -9.03
CA GLY A 285 15.86 -14.93 -9.33
C GLY A 285 16.84 -14.57 -8.19
N ARG A 286 16.40 -13.80 -7.20
CA ARG A 286 17.22 -13.37 -6.05
C ARG A 286 17.22 -14.35 -4.91
N LEU A 287 16.27 -15.29 -4.88
CA LEU A 287 15.97 -16.14 -3.73
C LEU A 287 15.87 -17.63 -4.12
N PRO A 288 16.91 -18.20 -4.75
CA PRO A 288 16.88 -19.60 -5.21
C PRO A 288 16.65 -20.61 -4.08
N GLU A 289 17.12 -20.33 -2.85
CA GLU A 289 16.89 -21.17 -1.68
C GLU A 289 15.43 -21.21 -1.26
N VAL A 290 14.72 -20.07 -1.32
CA VAL A 290 13.29 -19.99 -1.04
C VAL A 290 12.48 -20.68 -2.13
N VAL A 291 12.88 -20.50 -3.40
CA VAL A 291 12.29 -21.20 -4.55
C VAL A 291 12.41 -22.71 -4.36
N ALA A 292 13.56 -23.23 -3.96
CA ALA A 292 13.77 -24.66 -3.75
C ALA A 292 12.87 -25.23 -2.65
N VAL A 293 12.72 -24.52 -1.53
CA VAL A 293 11.85 -24.93 -0.42
C VAL A 293 10.38 -24.99 -0.86
N LEU A 294 9.90 -23.97 -1.58
CA LEU A 294 8.51 -23.90 -2.05
C LEU A 294 8.23 -24.87 -3.19
N ALA A 295 9.20 -25.16 -4.05
CA ALA A 295 9.08 -26.16 -5.11
C ALA A 295 8.97 -27.61 -4.58
N ALA A 296 9.45 -27.85 -3.37
CA ALA A 296 9.37 -29.16 -2.71
C ALA A 296 8.00 -29.42 -2.03
N LEU A 297 7.11 -28.40 -1.98
CA LEU A 297 5.78 -28.58 -1.43
C LEU A 297 4.94 -29.56 -2.29
N PRO A 298 4.00 -30.31 -1.69
CA PRO A 298 3.17 -31.27 -2.40
C PRO A 298 2.15 -30.61 -3.36
N ALA A 299 1.84 -29.33 -3.16
CA ALA A 299 0.90 -28.57 -3.97
C ALA A 299 1.42 -28.42 -5.41
N ARG A 300 0.59 -28.77 -6.40
CA ARG A 300 0.95 -28.65 -7.83
C ARG A 300 0.69 -27.25 -8.39
N ASN A 301 -0.39 -26.61 -7.95
CA ASN A 301 -0.76 -25.25 -8.33
C ASN A 301 -1.24 -24.53 -7.08
N ALA A 302 -0.52 -23.49 -6.66
CA ALA A 302 -0.89 -22.76 -5.45
C ALA A 302 -0.52 -21.28 -5.54
N VAL A 303 -1.29 -20.46 -4.82
CA VAL A 303 -0.96 -19.05 -4.54
C VAL A 303 -1.00 -18.86 -3.03
N PHE A 304 0.17 -18.70 -2.45
CA PHE A 304 0.35 -18.46 -1.01
C PHE A 304 0.67 -17.00 -0.74
N ASP A 305 0.23 -16.51 0.42
CA ASP A 305 0.63 -15.21 0.99
C ASP A 305 1.46 -15.49 2.25
N GLY A 306 2.63 -14.89 2.36
CA GLY A 306 3.59 -15.20 3.41
C GLY A 306 4.54 -14.06 3.70
N GLU A 307 5.46 -14.34 4.63
CA GLU A 307 6.53 -13.43 5.04
C GLU A 307 7.86 -14.16 4.98
N LEU A 308 8.89 -13.50 4.42
CA LEU A 308 10.28 -13.92 4.51
C LEU A 308 10.95 -13.19 5.66
N ILE A 309 11.67 -13.92 6.50
CA ILE A 309 12.41 -13.35 7.60
C ILE A 309 13.73 -14.09 7.81
N ALA A 310 14.76 -13.34 8.16
CA ALA A 310 16.02 -13.91 8.60
C ALA A 310 15.94 -14.21 10.10
N LEU A 311 16.20 -15.47 10.47
CA LEU A 311 16.21 -15.92 11.86
C LEU A 311 17.62 -16.33 12.30
N ARG A 312 17.95 -15.98 13.54
CA ARG A 312 19.16 -16.45 14.23
C ARG A 312 18.99 -17.92 14.65
N PRO A 313 20.07 -18.61 15.01
CA PRO A 313 20.00 -20.00 15.48
C PRO A 313 19.11 -20.21 16.72
N ASP A 314 18.90 -19.16 17.53
CA ASP A 314 18.00 -19.16 18.70
C ASP A 314 16.52 -18.88 18.34
N GLY A 315 16.21 -18.71 17.05
CA GLY A 315 14.88 -18.40 16.56
C GLY A 315 14.47 -16.92 16.61
N ARG A 316 15.31 -16.05 17.15
CA ARG A 316 15.06 -14.60 17.14
C ARG A 316 15.32 -14.00 15.76
N PRO A 317 14.56 -12.96 15.35
CA PRO A 317 14.79 -12.30 14.07
C PRO A 317 16.13 -11.53 14.05
N TYR A 318 16.74 -11.48 12.87
CA TYR A 318 17.69 -10.41 12.57
C TYR A 318 16.96 -9.08 12.39
N ALA A 319 17.67 -7.97 12.45
CA ALA A 319 17.06 -6.68 12.14
C ALA A 319 16.44 -6.68 10.73
N PHE A 320 15.31 -6.00 10.56
CA PHE A 320 14.63 -5.86 9.25
C PHE A 320 15.61 -5.46 8.13
N GLN A 321 16.57 -4.58 8.42
CA GLN A 321 17.57 -4.13 7.45
C GLN A 321 18.41 -5.29 6.89
N ASP A 322 18.74 -6.26 7.71
CA ASP A 322 19.56 -7.43 7.31
C ASP A 322 18.72 -8.37 6.42
N THR A 323 17.45 -8.62 6.79
CA THR A 323 16.49 -9.36 5.95
C THR A 323 16.27 -8.66 4.60
N ALA A 324 16.06 -7.33 4.61
CA ALA A 324 15.84 -6.55 3.41
C ALA A 324 17.09 -6.50 2.50
N ALA A 325 18.27 -6.34 3.07
CA ALA A 325 19.53 -6.36 2.33
C ALA A 325 19.75 -7.72 1.64
N ARG A 326 19.46 -8.84 2.34
CA ARG A 326 19.55 -10.19 1.77
C ARG A 326 18.60 -10.37 0.59
N ALA A 327 17.37 -9.98 0.70
CA ALA A 327 16.37 -10.12 -0.37
C ALA A 327 16.59 -9.16 -1.56
N ALA A 328 17.30 -8.06 -1.35
CA ALA A 328 17.68 -7.13 -2.41
C ALA A 328 18.95 -7.54 -3.17
N SER A 329 19.74 -8.45 -2.61
CA SER A 329 21.02 -8.89 -3.18
C SER A 329 20.78 -9.86 -4.33
N ASP A 330 21.42 -9.62 -5.48
CA ASP A 330 21.45 -10.52 -6.64
C ASP A 330 22.46 -11.67 -6.49
N VAL A 331 23.15 -11.78 -5.36
CA VAL A 331 24.19 -12.77 -5.13
C VAL A 331 23.56 -14.07 -4.65
N THR A 332 23.69 -15.14 -5.44
CA THR A 332 23.57 -16.52 -4.96
C THR A 332 24.44 -16.64 -3.71
N ALA A 333 23.80 -17.03 -2.60
CA ALA A 333 24.40 -17.01 -1.26
C ALA A 333 25.81 -17.62 -1.22
N PRO A 334 26.91 -16.81 -1.08
CA PRO A 334 28.18 -17.36 -0.68
C PRO A 334 28.09 -17.89 0.75
N ASP A 335 28.93 -18.84 1.10
CA ASP A 335 29.08 -19.32 2.48
C ASP A 335 29.15 -18.11 3.45
N GLY A 336 28.20 -18.06 4.40
CA GLY A 336 28.09 -16.94 5.36
C GLY A 336 26.92 -15.98 5.18
N THR A 337 26.03 -16.20 4.21
CA THR A 337 24.80 -15.39 4.08
C THR A 337 23.77 -15.76 5.14
N VAL A 338 23.03 -14.75 5.59
CA VAL A 338 21.93 -14.90 6.55
C VAL A 338 20.80 -15.71 5.90
N PRO A 339 20.42 -16.89 6.44
CA PRO A 339 19.39 -17.73 5.86
C PRO A 339 18.02 -17.07 6.01
N LEU A 340 17.17 -17.18 4.97
CA LEU A 340 15.78 -16.73 5.00
C LEU A 340 14.86 -17.91 5.31
N SER A 341 13.94 -17.69 6.24
CA SER A 341 12.83 -18.59 6.56
C SER A 341 11.54 -18.06 5.94
N VAL A 342 10.68 -18.98 5.50
CA VAL A 342 9.37 -18.68 4.92
C VAL A 342 8.29 -19.00 5.94
N PHE A 343 7.40 -18.03 6.22
CA PHE A 343 6.20 -18.25 7.03
C PHE A 343 4.97 -17.90 6.20
N LEU A 344 4.12 -18.91 5.94
CA LEU A 344 2.90 -18.75 5.18
C LEU A 344 1.72 -18.53 6.12
N PHE A 345 0.88 -17.55 5.81
CA PHE A 345 -0.25 -17.18 6.66
C PHE A 345 -1.60 -17.15 5.91
N ASP A 346 -1.59 -17.36 4.59
CA ASP A 346 -2.81 -17.49 3.79
C ASP A 346 -2.56 -18.28 2.51
N VAL A 347 -3.63 -18.86 1.94
CA VAL A 347 -3.66 -19.51 0.63
C VAL A 347 -4.88 -19.04 -0.16
N LEU A 348 -4.65 -18.60 -1.38
CA LEU A 348 -5.67 -17.98 -2.22
C LEU A 348 -6.15 -18.89 -3.34
N HIS A 349 -5.31 -19.85 -3.73
CA HIS A 349 -5.58 -20.88 -4.72
C HIS A 349 -4.81 -22.15 -4.34
N LEU A 350 -5.44 -23.31 -4.47
CA LEU A 350 -4.80 -24.61 -4.21
C LEU A 350 -5.37 -25.66 -5.16
N ASP A 351 -4.51 -26.23 -6.02
CA ASP A 351 -4.78 -27.37 -6.91
C ASP A 351 -6.11 -27.31 -7.66
N GLY A 352 -6.39 -26.14 -8.25
CA GLY A 352 -7.58 -25.89 -9.06
C GLY A 352 -8.77 -25.29 -8.30
N ALA A 353 -8.68 -25.14 -6.98
CA ALA A 353 -9.69 -24.48 -6.17
C ALA A 353 -9.32 -23.04 -5.84
N ASP A 354 -10.13 -22.07 -6.25
CA ASP A 354 -10.01 -20.67 -5.82
C ASP A 354 -10.58 -20.53 -4.41
N LEU A 355 -9.71 -20.19 -3.44
CA LEU A 355 -10.04 -20.04 -2.04
C LEU A 355 -10.21 -18.56 -1.63
N ILE A 356 -9.93 -17.63 -2.53
CA ILE A 356 -9.91 -16.19 -2.22
C ILE A 356 -11.23 -15.66 -1.63
N ASP A 357 -12.36 -16.27 -1.97
CA ASP A 357 -13.68 -15.92 -1.46
C ASP A 357 -14.13 -16.78 -0.25
N ALA A 358 -13.38 -17.80 0.07
CA ALA A 358 -13.64 -18.62 1.23
C ALA A 358 -13.34 -17.85 2.53
N PRO A 359 -14.01 -18.16 3.64
CA PRO A 359 -13.69 -17.59 4.95
C PRO A 359 -12.28 -17.99 5.39
N ASP A 360 -11.66 -17.17 6.27
CA ASP A 360 -10.29 -17.39 6.76
C ASP A 360 -10.08 -18.80 7.36
N VAL A 361 -11.08 -19.30 8.10
CA VAL A 361 -11.01 -20.64 8.70
C VAL A 361 -10.83 -21.75 7.66
N GLU A 362 -11.49 -21.65 6.50
CA GLU A 362 -11.36 -22.64 5.42
C GLU A 362 -10.04 -22.51 4.70
N ARG A 363 -9.60 -21.27 4.43
CA ARG A 363 -8.29 -21.01 3.81
C ARG A 363 -7.16 -21.50 4.70
N ARG A 364 -7.26 -21.28 6.02
CA ARG A 364 -6.28 -21.77 6.99
C ARG A 364 -6.22 -23.30 7.02
N ALA A 365 -7.36 -23.98 7.05
CA ALA A 365 -7.41 -25.45 7.00
C ALA A 365 -6.77 -26.01 5.72
N ALA A 366 -7.02 -25.37 4.56
CA ALA A 366 -6.37 -25.72 3.30
C ALA A 366 -4.84 -25.49 3.34
N LEU A 367 -4.40 -24.39 3.94
CA LEU A 367 -2.98 -24.08 4.11
C LEU A 367 -2.28 -25.13 5.00
N GLU A 368 -2.88 -25.51 6.12
CA GLU A 368 -2.35 -26.51 7.04
C GLU A 368 -2.22 -27.90 6.40
N GLY A 369 -3.11 -28.22 5.46
CA GLY A 369 -3.01 -29.45 4.67
C GLY A 369 -1.97 -29.41 3.55
N ALA A 370 -1.53 -28.23 3.14
CA ALA A 370 -0.66 -28.04 1.98
C ALA A 370 0.82 -27.78 2.32
N VAL A 371 1.13 -27.36 3.55
CA VAL A 371 2.49 -26.96 3.93
C VAL A 371 2.91 -27.54 5.29
N PRO A 372 4.23 -27.79 5.51
CA PRO A 372 4.77 -28.22 6.80
C PRO A 372 4.47 -27.21 7.91
N VAL A 373 4.29 -27.72 9.14
CA VAL A 373 3.94 -26.89 10.30
C VAL A 373 4.97 -25.81 10.63
N GLU A 374 6.23 -26.04 10.37
CA GLU A 374 7.33 -25.09 10.56
C GLU A 374 7.30 -23.91 9.58
N MET A 375 6.54 -24.04 8.49
CA MET A 375 6.31 -22.94 7.54
C MET A 375 4.99 -22.20 7.82
N LEU A 376 4.20 -22.67 8.77
CA LEU A 376 2.96 -21.99 9.13
C LEU A 376 3.24 -20.81 10.07
N MET A 377 2.59 -19.66 9.80
CA MET A 377 2.58 -18.56 10.75
C MET A 377 1.99 -19.01 12.08
N PRO A 378 2.72 -18.82 13.22
CA PRO A 378 2.18 -19.11 14.55
C PRO A 378 0.86 -18.40 14.80
N ARG A 379 -0.15 -19.14 15.28
CA ARG A 379 -1.53 -18.69 15.38
C ARG A 379 -2.20 -19.22 16.65
N LEU A 380 -2.97 -18.35 17.31
CA LEU A 380 -3.91 -18.66 18.38
C LEU A 380 -5.32 -18.29 17.90
N VAL A 381 -6.30 -19.13 18.13
CA VAL A 381 -7.72 -18.80 17.92
C VAL A 381 -8.38 -18.64 19.28
N THR A 382 -8.86 -17.45 19.59
CA THR A 382 -9.46 -17.14 20.88
C THR A 382 -10.40 -15.94 20.79
N GLY A 383 -11.37 -15.86 21.71
CA GLY A 383 -12.16 -14.68 22.02
C GLY A 383 -11.75 -14.05 23.36
N ASP A 384 -10.83 -14.69 24.09
CA ASP A 384 -10.35 -14.24 25.38
C ASP A 384 -9.24 -13.18 25.21
N VAL A 385 -9.43 -12.04 25.87
CA VAL A 385 -8.50 -10.89 25.78
C VAL A 385 -7.17 -11.20 26.45
N ASP A 386 -7.18 -11.90 27.59
CA ASP A 386 -5.97 -12.18 28.35
C ASP A 386 -5.07 -13.20 27.65
N GLU A 387 -5.68 -14.23 27.04
CA GLU A 387 -4.96 -15.20 26.21
C GLU A 387 -4.33 -14.51 24.97
N ALA A 388 -5.10 -13.67 24.29
CA ALA A 388 -4.65 -12.95 23.12
C ALA A 388 -3.53 -11.95 23.46
N ASP A 389 -3.61 -11.27 24.62
CA ASP A 389 -2.58 -10.36 25.09
C ASP A 389 -1.31 -11.11 25.55
N ALA A 390 -1.47 -12.29 26.15
CA ALA A 390 -0.32 -13.15 26.46
C ALA A 390 0.42 -13.59 25.19
N PHE A 391 -0.32 -13.98 24.14
CA PHE A 391 0.25 -14.34 22.85
C PHE A 391 0.94 -13.13 22.16
N PHE A 392 0.36 -11.94 22.27
CA PHE A 392 0.98 -10.71 21.80
C PHE A 392 2.29 -10.41 22.51
N ARG A 393 2.31 -10.53 23.85
CA ARG A 393 3.52 -10.32 24.65
C ARG A 393 4.61 -11.33 24.33
N ASP A 394 4.27 -12.61 24.11
CA ASP A 394 5.23 -13.64 23.68
C ASP A 394 5.85 -13.28 22.31
N ALA A 395 5.03 -12.86 21.33
CA ALA A 395 5.52 -12.44 20.03
C ALA A 395 6.54 -11.29 20.15
N VAL A 396 6.22 -10.27 20.96
CA VAL A 396 7.10 -9.13 21.20
C VAL A 396 8.38 -9.52 21.93
N ALA A 397 8.28 -10.38 22.97
CA ALA A 397 9.43 -10.85 23.74
C ALA A 397 10.41 -11.68 22.88
N ARG A 398 9.92 -12.32 21.80
CA ARG A 398 10.74 -13.01 20.80
C ARG A 398 11.32 -12.08 19.74
N GLY A 399 11.06 -10.77 19.80
CA GLY A 399 11.57 -9.76 18.88
C GLY A 399 10.71 -9.57 17.62
N HIS A 400 9.48 -10.07 17.59
CA HIS A 400 8.55 -9.81 16.47
C HIS A 400 7.81 -8.48 16.65
N GLU A 401 7.26 -7.96 15.54
CA GLU A 401 6.65 -6.62 15.48
C GLU A 401 5.33 -6.50 16.26
N GLY A 402 4.76 -7.63 16.68
CA GLY A 402 3.47 -7.72 17.37
C GLY A 402 2.59 -8.83 16.79
N VAL A 403 1.28 -8.54 16.61
CA VAL A 403 0.33 -9.51 16.06
C VAL A 403 -0.60 -8.91 15.00
N VAL A 404 -1.23 -9.80 14.22
CA VAL A 404 -2.37 -9.49 13.34
C VAL A 404 -3.57 -10.29 13.84
N VAL A 405 -4.62 -9.58 14.26
CA VAL A 405 -5.92 -10.18 14.61
C VAL A 405 -6.76 -10.29 13.36
N LYS A 406 -7.24 -11.49 13.04
CA LYS A 406 -7.98 -11.81 11.82
C LYS A 406 -9.39 -12.34 12.15
N SER A 407 -10.38 -11.87 11.41
CA SER A 407 -11.73 -12.45 11.46
C SER A 407 -11.73 -13.81 10.77
N LEU A 408 -12.26 -14.83 11.43
CA LEU A 408 -12.39 -16.20 10.92
C LEU A 408 -13.37 -16.31 9.73
N ALA A 409 -14.33 -15.39 9.65
CA ALA A 409 -15.44 -15.46 8.69
C ALA A 409 -15.19 -14.63 7.41
N THR A 410 -14.11 -13.84 7.33
CA THR A 410 -13.94 -12.94 6.20
C THR A 410 -13.15 -13.56 5.05
N PRO A 411 -13.58 -13.31 3.79
CA PRO A 411 -12.79 -13.65 2.62
C PRO A 411 -11.52 -12.77 2.50
N TYR A 412 -10.62 -13.18 1.62
CA TYR A 412 -9.43 -12.40 1.32
C TYR A 412 -9.77 -11.18 0.42
N ALA A 413 -9.68 -9.99 0.97
CA ALA A 413 -10.02 -8.75 0.28
C ALA A 413 -8.77 -8.10 -0.35
N ALA A 414 -8.33 -8.61 -1.49
CA ALA A 414 -7.14 -8.16 -2.20
C ALA A 414 -7.15 -6.63 -2.45
N GLY A 415 -6.03 -5.96 -2.19
CA GLY A 415 -5.86 -4.52 -2.34
C GLY A 415 -6.61 -3.66 -1.32
N ARG A 416 -7.42 -4.23 -0.42
CA ARG A 416 -8.23 -3.49 0.55
C ARG A 416 -7.61 -3.48 1.94
N ARG A 417 -7.93 -2.43 2.71
CA ARG A 417 -7.50 -2.28 4.10
C ARG A 417 -8.69 -2.42 5.04
N GLY A 418 -8.47 -3.12 6.16
CA GLY A 418 -9.45 -3.18 7.26
C GLY A 418 -10.63 -4.11 7.03
N ALA A 419 -10.56 -5.00 6.05
CA ALA A 419 -11.59 -6.00 5.78
C ALA A 419 -11.35 -7.27 6.62
N GLY A 420 -11.28 -7.16 7.95
CA GLY A 420 -11.11 -8.31 8.84
C GLY A 420 -9.68 -8.58 9.33
N TRP A 421 -8.68 -7.79 8.91
CA TRP A 421 -7.31 -7.86 9.43
C TRP A 421 -6.95 -6.60 10.19
N ILE A 422 -6.49 -6.77 11.44
CA ILE A 422 -6.15 -5.67 12.35
C ILE A 422 -4.79 -5.94 12.98
N LYS A 423 -3.81 -5.10 12.70
CA LYS A 423 -2.48 -5.21 13.31
C LYS A 423 -2.42 -4.48 14.63
N VAL A 424 -1.77 -5.11 15.61
CA VAL A 424 -1.45 -4.55 16.92
C VAL A 424 0.07 -4.62 17.09
N LYS A 425 0.67 -3.50 17.46
CA LYS A 425 2.11 -3.38 17.70
C LYS A 425 2.35 -2.72 19.05
N PRO A 426 3.51 -2.99 19.68
CA PRO A 426 3.94 -2.18 20.83
C PRO A 426 3.95 -0.71 20.43
N ARG A 427 3.59 0.14 21.37
CA ARG A 427 3.74 1.58 21.23
C ARG A 427 4.88 2.02 22.10
N HIS A 428 5.97 2.42 21.48
CA HIS A 428 7.03 3.13 22.17
C HIS A 428 6.76 4.61 22.08
N THR A 429 6.96 5.32 23.19
CA THR A 429 6.92 6.78 23.22
C THR A 429 8.20 7.30 23.85
N LEU A 430 8.64 8.45 23.38
CA LEU A 430 9.75 9.21 23.93
C LEU A 430 9.35 10.67 23.98
N ASP A 431 9.76 11.33 25.04
CA ASP A 431 9.71 12.78 25.17
C ASP A 431 11.01 13.38 24.65
N LEU A 432 10.97 13.92 23.44
CA LEU A 432 12.14 14.45 22.74
C LEU A 432 12.06 15.97 22.60
N VAL A 433 13.20 16.61 22.37
CA VAL A 433 13.25 18.05 22.18
C VAL A 433 13.26 18.40 20.70
N VAL A 434 12.58 19.47 20.32
CA VAL A 434 12.65 20.03 18.97
C VAL A 434 13.94 20.83 18.82
N LEU A 435 14.81 20.43 17.89
CA LEU A 435 16.11 21.10 17.63
C LEU A 435 16.02 22.07 16.45
N ALA A 436 15.20 21.75 15.47
CA ALA A 436 14.96 22.54 14.28
C ALA A 436 13.64 22.12 13.65
N VAL A 437 13.17 22.90 12.68
CA VAL A 437 11.95 22.57 11.92
C VAL A 437 12.06 23.12 10.51
N GLU A 438 11.51 22.38 9.54
CA GLU A 438 11.53 22.81 8.13
C GLU A 438 10.16 23.32 7.70
N TRP A 439 10.16 24.27 6.75
CA TRP A 439 8.95 24.74 6.11
C TRP A 439 8.26 23.62 5.33
N GLY A 440 6.96 23.60 5.39
CA GLY A 440 6.13 22.64 4.67
C GLY A 440 6.03 22.97 3.18
N HIS A 441 5.62 21.96 2.39
CA HIS A 441 5.39 22.08 0.96
C HIS A 441 3.96 21.66 0.60
N GLY A 442 3.46 22.17 -0.51
CA GLY A 442 2.12 21.84 -1.02
C GLY A 442 1.03 22.27 -0.04
N ARG A 443 0.21 21.33 0.46
CA ARG A 443 -0.88 21.65 1.42
C ARG A 443 -0.36 22.30 2.71
N ARG A 444 0.91 22.11 3.07
CA ARG A 444 1.52 22.64 4.30
C ARG A 444 2.39 23.86 4.06
N ASP A 445 2.29 24.46 2.87
CA ASP A 445 3.00 25.71 2.57
C ASP A 445 2.60 26.81 3.56
N GLY A 446 3.58 27.55 4.06
CA GLY A 446 3.41 28.56 5.11
C GLY A 446 3.39 28.05 6.55
N TRP A 447 3.49 26.73 6.78
CA TRP A 447 3.64 26.15 8.11
C TRP A 447 5.00 25.48 8.30
N LEU A 448 5.52 25.55 9.53
CA LEU A 448 6.68 24.75 9.96
C LEU A 448 6.18 23.33 10.29
N SER A 449 6.56 22.33 9.50
CA SER A 449 5.88 21.02 9.52
C SER A 449 6.77 19.79 9.66
N ASN A 450 8.10 19.90 9.54
CA ASN A 450 9.00 18.76 9.64
C ASN A 450 10.00 18.98 10.79
N LEU A 451 9.69 18.38 11.95
CA LEU A 451 10.43 18.55 13.19
C LEU A 451 11.72 17.72 13.18
N HIS A 452 12.84 18.33 13.57
CA HIS A 452 14.07 17.64 13.90
C HIS A 452 14.05 17.29 15.39
N LEU A 453 14.15 15.99 15.69
CA LEU A 453 13.99 15.45 17.05
C LEU A 453 15.35 15.15 17.68
N GLY A 454 15.55 15.60 18.90
CA GLY A 454 16.76 15.38 19.68
C GLY A 454 16.50 14.70 21.01
N ALA A 455 17.35 13.70 21.34
CA ALA A 455 17.45 13.14 22.68
C ALA A 455 18.54 13.86 23.47
N ARG A 456 18.41 13.90 24.78
CA ARG A 456 19.42 14.49 25.67
C ARG A 456 20.66 13.59 25.73
N ASP A 457 21.82 14.19 25.62
CA ASP A 457 23.09 13.52 25.87
C ASP A 457 23.53 13.73 27.33
N PRO A 458 23.50 12.70 28.18
CA PRO A 458 23.88 12.86 29.59
C PRO A 458 25.38 13.11 29.79
N GLU A 459 26.24 12.71 28.82
CA GLU A 459 27.69 12.87 28.93
C GLU A 459 28.13 14.31 28.60
N THR A 460 27.58 14.89 27.55
CA THR A 460 27.97 16.22 27.07
C THR A 460 27.04 17.33 27.55
N GLY A 461 25.85 16.97 28.07
CA GLY A 461 24.77 17.91 28.38
C GLY A 461 24.08 18.50 27.15
N GLY A 462 24.48 18.07 25.95
CA GLY A 462 23.93 18.51 24.68
C GLY A 462 22.77 17.66 24.15
N TRP A 463 22.52 17.74 22.85
CA TRP A 463 21.42 17.08 22.16
C TRP A 463 21.92 16.23 21.00
N VAL A 464 21.41 15.02 20.88
CA VAL A 464 21.73 14.09 19.78
C VAL A 464 20.51 13.96 18.87
N MET A 465 20.66 14.37 17.61
CA MET A 465 19.59 14.25 16.63
C MET A 465 19.30 12.79 16.27
N LEU A 466 18.01 12.39 16.30
CA LEU A 466 17.51 11.03 16.06
C LEU A 466 16.75 10.90 14.74
N GLY A 467 16.39 12.01 14.11
CA GLY A 467 15.60 11.99 12.90
C GLY A 467 14.66 13.15 12.75
N LYS A 468 13.82 13.05 11.73
CA LYS A 468 12.79 14.06 11.42
C LYS A 468 11.41 13.43 11.38
N THR A 469 10.38 14.21 11.72
CA THR A 469 9.00 13.80 11.55
C THR A 469 8.09 14.94 11.12
N PHE A 470 7.15 14.61 10.23
CA PHE A 470 6.05 15.49 9.80
C PHE A 470 4.68 14.84 10.03
N LYS A 471 4.63 13.69 10.72
CA LYS A 471 3.42 12.90 10.95
C LYS A 471 2.78 13.22 12.30
N GLY A 472 1.46 13.05 12.39
CA GLY A 472 0.70 13.28 13.62
C GLY A 472 0.28 14.73 13.84
N LEU A 473 0.50 15.63 12.89
CA LEU A 473 0.19 17.05 12.96
C LEU A 473 -1.14 17.36 12.28
N THR A 474 -2.11 17.89 13.07
CA THR A 474 -3.35 18.49 12.55
C THR A 474 -3.08 19.93 12.08
N ASP A 475 -4.01 20.52 11.34
CA ASP A 475 -3.87 21.90 10.85
C ASP A 475 -3.84 22.90 12.02
N GLU A 476 -4.60 22.65 13.10
CA GLU A 476 -4.58 23.42 14.34
C GLU A 476 -3.21 23.34 15.01
N LEU A 477 -2.65 22.12 15.13
CA LEU A 477 -1.34 21.91 15.73
C LEU A 477 -0.23 22.53 14.88
N LEU A 478 -0.34 22.49 13.54
CA LEU A 478 0.59 23.14 12.62
C LEU A 478 0.58 24.68 12.81
N THR A 479 -0.60 25.27 12.99
CA THR A 479 -0.74 26.71 13.22
C THR A 479 -0.10 27.09 14.55
N TRP A 480 -0.42 26.39 15.62
CA TRP A 480 0.13 26.62 16.96
C TRP A 480 1.65 26.45 16.99
N GLN A 481 2.15 25.32 16.48
CA GLN A 481 3.59 25.04 16.52
C GLN A 481 4.41 26.02 15.66
N THR A 482 3.86 26.49 14.53
CA THR A 482 4.55 27.48 13.70
C THR A 482 4.78 28.75 14.48
N ALA A 483 3.76 29.29 15.16
CA ALA A 483 3.90 30.47 16.01
C ALA A 483 4.91 30.23 17.15
N ARG A 484 4.76 29.11 17.87
CA ARG A 484 5.59 28.78 19.02
C ARG A 484 7.06 28.56 18.67
N LEU A 485 7.34 27.86 17.56
CA LEU A 485 8.71 27.59 17.13
C LEU A 485 9.41 28.85 16.58
N LEU A 486 8.69 29.79 15.98
CA LEU A 486 9.23 31.08 15.58
C LEU A 486 9.62 31.97 16.79
N GLU A 487 8.90 31.86 17.92
CA GLU A 487 9.30 32.53 19.17
C GLU A 487 10.61 31.96 19.75
N LEU A 488 10.87 30.67 19.48
CA LEU A 488 12.07 29.97 19.93
C LEU A 488 13.21 30.03 18.91
N GLU A 489 13.03 30.70 17.78
CA GLU A 489 14.05 30.79 16.73
C GLU A 489 15.38 31.29 17.27
N ASP A 490 16.44 30.57 16.91
CA ASP A 490 17.84 30.97 17.12
C ASP A 490 18.42 31.53 15.82
N HIS A 491 18.31 30.78 14.74
CA HIS A 491 18.69 31.20 13.38
C HIS A 491 17.89 30.41 12.35
N ARG A 492 17.95 30.85 11.09
CA ARG A 492 17.30 30.16 9.96
C ARG A 492 18.10 30.24 8.66
N ASP A 493 17.88 29.31 7.77
CA ASP A 493 18.17 29.42 6.33
C ASP A 493 16.87 29.45 5.50
N ASP A 494 16.97 29.26 4.18
CA ASP A 494 15.80 29.29 3.29
C ASP A 494 14.77 28.18 3.57
N TRP A 495 15.16 27.09 4.23
CA TRP A 495 14.36 25.88 4.41
C TRP A 495 14.12 25.49 5.86
N THR A 496 15.04 25.80 6.74
CA THR A 496 15.09 25.31 8.12
C THR A 496 15.17 26.46 9.11
N VAL A 497 14.38 26.36 10.16
CA VAL A 497 14.44 27.21 11.34
C VAL A 497 15.03 26.38 12.49
N TRP A 498 16.23 26.76 12.96
CA TRP A 498 16.81 26.20 14.19
C TRP A 498 16.23 26.92 15.38
N VAL A 499 15.90 26.16 16.40
CA VAL A 499 15.24 26.71 17.58
C VAL A 499 16.03 26.40 18.85
N ARG A 500 15.90 27.26 19.84
CA ARG A 500 16.39 26.94 21.19
C ARG A 500 15.70 25.65 21.66
N PRO A 501 16.48 24.66 22.14
CA PRO A 501 15.96 23.33 22.50
C PRO A 501 15.19 23.37 23.84
N GLU A 502 14.06 24.05 23.86
CA GLU A 502 13.22 24.27 25.03
C GLU A 502 11.90 23.48 24.95
N LEU A 503 11.39 23.23 23.74
CA LEU A 503 10.08 22.62 23.53
C LEU A 503 10.18 21.11 23.45
N VAL A 504 9.55 20.43 24.41
CA VAL A 504 9.46 18.96 24.47
C VAL A 504 8.22 18.47 23.70
N VAL A 505 8.38 17.39 22.98
CA VAL A 505 7.33 16.75 22.19
C VAL A 505 7.29 15.25 22.45
N GLU A 506 6.12 14.72 22.76
CA GLU A 506 5.89 13.28 22.91
C GLU A 506 5.75 12.65 21.52
N ILE A 507 6.66 11.73 21.21
CA ILE A 507 6.77 11.06 19.93
C ILE A 507 6.44 9.57 20.09
N ALA A 508 5.43 9.09 19.36
CA ALA A 508 5.24 7.65 19.17
C ALA A 508 6.05 7.15 17.99
N PHE A 509 6.60 5.95 18.09
CA PHE A 509 7.36 5.31 17.03
C PHE A 509 7.23 3.78 17.08
N ASP A 510 7.58 3.11 15.98
CA ASP A 510 7.40 1.66 15.84
C ASP A 510 8.66 0.87 16.24
N GLY A 511 9.80 1.52 16.44
CA GLY A 511 11.07 0.91 16.84
C GLY A 511 12.26 1.79 16.50
N VAL A 512 13.44 1.36 16.90
CA VAL A 512 14.73 2.03 16.64
C VAL A 512 15.51 1.23 15.60
N GLN A 513 16.19 1.90 14.69
CA GLN A 513 17.03 1.27 13.67
C GLN A 513 18.42 1.89 13.63
N ARG A 514 19.42 1.13 13.21
CA ARG A 514 20.77 1.65 12.94
C ARG A 514 20.70 2.70 11.82
N SER A 515 21.41 3.79 11.98
CA SER A 515 21.47 4.87 11.00
C SER A 515 22.85 5.52 10.94
N PRO A 516 23.55 5.43 9.82
CA PRO A 516 24.81 6.15 9.63
C PRO A 516 24.59 7.66 9.39
N ARG A 517 23.35 8.07 9.16
CA ARG A 517 23.00 9.46 8.84
C ARG A 517 22.99 10.37 10.06
N TYR A 518 22.65 9.84 11.23
CA TYR A 518 22.46 10.62 12.45
C TYR A 518 23.59 10.36 13.44
N PRO A 519 24.06 11.42 14.18
CA PRO A 519 25.22 11.33 15.08
C PRO A 519 25.08 10.26 16.16
N GLY A 520 23.85 9.97 16.61
CA GLY A 520 23.58 8.94 17.61
C GLY A 520 23.75 7.50 17.12
N GLY A 521 24.00 7.28 15.83
CA GLY A 521 24.09 5.96 15.22
C GLY A 521 22.72 5.26 15.06
N VAL A 522 21.64 5.88 15.51
CA VAL A 522 20.27 5.34 15.51
C VAL A 522 19.27 6.34 14.95
N ALA A 523 18.12 5.83 14.51
CA ALA A 523 16.98 6.62 14.04
C ALA A 523 15.66 5.97 14.47
N LEU A 524 14.62 6.76 14.71
CA LEU A 524 13.28 6.30 15.03
C LEU A 524 12.53 5.86 13.77
N ARG A 525 11.95 4.67 13.77
CA ARG A 525 11.09 4.17 12.68
C ARG A 525 9.69 4.71 12.82
N PHE A 526 9.17 5.34 11.76
CA PHE A 526 7.80 5.85 11.68
C PHE A 526 7.39 6.82 12.80
N ALA A 527 8.33 7.63 13.26
CA ALA A 527 8.09 8.65 14.28
C ALA A 527 6.89 9.54 13.92
N ARG A 528 6.04 9.82 14.91
CA ARG A 528 4.88 10.72 14.79
C ARG A 528 4.65 11.49 16.07
N VAL A 529 4.27 12.74 15.95
CA VAL A 529 3.88 13.58 17.09
C VAL A 529 2.58 13.07 17.69
N LEU A 530 2.53 12.93 19.01
CA LEU A 530 1.32 12.72 19.80
C LEU A 530 0.81 14.03 20.37
N ARG A 531 1.67 14.76 21.08
CA ARG A 531 1.38 16.07 21.66
C ARG A 531 2.66 16.79 22.05
N TYR A 532 2.58 18.08 22.25
CA TYR A 532 3.63 18.84 22.90
C TYR A 532 3.52 18.72 24.44
N ARG A 533 4.64 18.74 25.11
CA ARG A 533 4.80 18.58 26.56
C ARG A 533 5.25 19.90 27.14
N GLU A 534 4.36 20.91 27.10
CA GLU A 534 4.63 22.23 27.72
C GLU A 534 4.76 22.15 29.25
N ASP A 535 4.28 21.05 29.86
CA ASP A 535 4.41 20.69 31.25
C ASP A 535 5.82 20.16 31.61
N LYS A 536 6.67 19.85 30.62
CA LYS A 536 7.95 19.15 30.82
C LYS A 536 9.12 20.02 30.37
N PRO A 537 10.09 20.35 31.23
CA PRO A 537 11.29 21.06 30.81
C PRO A 537 12.20 20.18 29.97
N ALA A 538 12.96 20.80 29.07
CA ALA A 538 13.86 20.08 28.16
C ALA A 538 14.91 19.20 28.88
N ALA A 539 15.33 19.62 30.08
CA ALA A 539 16.26 18.84 30.91
C ALA A 539 15.72 17.46 31.35
N GLU A 540 14.40 17.28 31.30
CA GLU A 540 13.74 16.01 31.62
C GLU A 540 13.40 15.18 30.38
N ALA A 541 13.80 15.62 29.18
CA ALA A 541 13.63 14.84 27.96
C ALA A 541 14.43 13.52 28.03
N ASP A 542 13.95 12.53 27.29
CA ASP A 542 14.58 11.22 27.24
C ASP A 542 16.01 11.28 26.66
N THR A 543 16.86 10.38 27.18
CA THR A 543 18.28 10.36 26.83
C THR A 543 18.58 9.51 25.62
N ILE A 544 19.71 9.76 24.97
CA ILE A 544 20.20 8.92 23.88
C ILE A 544 20.44 7.45 24.33
N ASP A 545 20.78 7.24 25.58
CA ASP A 545 20.98 5.90 26.13
C ASP A 545 19.65 5.16 26.28
N ALA A 546 18.57 5.85 26.69
CA ALA A 546 17.23 5.28 26.69
C ALA A 546 16.80 4.85 25.28
N VAL A 547 17.11 5.67 24.25
CA VAL A 547 16.84 5.33 22.85
C VAL A 547 17.64 4.11 22.40
N ARG A 548 18.92 4.05 22.76
CA ARG A 548 19.81 2.92 22.41
C ARG A 548 19.40 1.62 23.09
N ALA A 549 18.89 1.68 24.32
CA ALA A 549 18.35 0.51 25.01
C ALA A 549 17.19 -0.12 24.24
N LEU A 550 16.31 0.67 23.66
CA LEU A 550 15.22 0.20 22.80
C LEU A 550 15.68 -0.37 21.44
N ALA A 551 16.93 -0.11 21.02
CA ALA A 551 17.51 -0.69 19.81
C ALA A 551 18.17 -2.05 20.06
N ALA A 552 18.44 -2.38 21.32
CA ALA A 552 19.11 -3.60 21.73
C ALA A 552 18.12 -4.75 22.07
N GLU A 553 16.84 -4.41 22.24
CA GLU A 553 15.73 -5.36 22.42
C GLU A 553 15.31 -5.94 21.05
#